data_7c800d3ee5f42de52c63d768cb370ecf
#
_entry.id   7c800d3ee5f42de52c63d768cb370ecf
#
_cell.length_a   1.000
_cell.length_b   1.000
_cell.length_c   1.000
_cell.angle_alpha   90.00
_cell.angle_beta   90.00
_cell.angle_gamma   90.00
#
_symmetry.space_group_name_H-M   'P 1'
#
loop_
_entity.id
_entity.type
_entity.pdbx_description
1 polymer ?
#
loop_
_entity_poly.entity_id
_entity_poly.type
_entity_poly.pdbx_seq_one_letter_code
_entity_poly.pdbx_strand_id
1 'polypeptide(L)'
;MRKTLSAIALLGALFLSTAARLSAQDRTSQLYILGGELSNSAATSTADIDEVMPRMKAIRLNTVLVPAYWDLTEPTEGRFDFSLIDRTIFQARQHHLKVVFLWFGAWKNSMSCYAPLWFKENTKKYPRAMTRTGKPLEIASAFSEEVFQADCRAFTRFMQHLAEKDKGIGTVSMIQIENEIGMLEDARDHSPLAEKAYRGKVPAELLKAMGKQAAGQTWAEAFGTDEHADEIFMAWHYARYVERLARVARTVYDMPLYVNAAMNSRGRKPGEYPSAGPLAHLATVWKCGAPTVDMLSPDIYDTGFKSWAAQYALPGNRLFIPESRCCEDSGVRALYVMGEYQAAGFSPFAIDQAQPTETRALSRAYHLLSQMQPYLSKSSPRRKTYNSWGILFDQNDRQRIIADGDLLLICRHNFTLPWDKRATDGTPWPEGGAAIVKIAPREYLIAGSGVVVEFKTKTEHLQAQPHPLGEDGFTLGGKPAATESAVGSHKAHSFTGRRSGIGYVDQVSILADGTLQYLRRDNGDQDHQGRHARIGARDWRILHVKLYEY
;
A
#
# COMPACT_ATOMS: atom_id res chain seq x y z
N MET A 1 49.46 28.21 -39.01
CA MET A 1 48.25 27.42 -39.05
C MET A 1 48.37 26.18 -38.16
N ARG A 2 48.34 26.31 -36.85
CA ARG A 2 48.29 25.18 -35.86
C ARG A 2 47.97 25.74 -34.48
N LYS A 3 46.75 26.30 -34.26
CA LYS A 3 46.25 26.69 -32.92
C LYS A 3 44.71 26.79 -32.82
N THR A 4 43.95 26.16 -33.72
CA THR A 4 42.48 26.27 -33.73
C THR A 4 41.73 24.91 -33.70
N LEU A 5 42.43 23.82 -33.36
CA LEU A 5 41.80 22.49 -33.32
C LEU A 5 41.63 21.88 -31.92
N SER A 6 42.04 22.58 -30.86
CA SER A 6 41.93 22.06 -29.48
C SER A 6 40.73 22.58 -28.67
N ALA A 7 39.93 23.52 -29.19
CA ALA A 7 38.83 24.12 -28.44
C ALA A 7 37.45 23.44 -28.69
N ILE A 8 37.34 22.61 -29.73
CA ILE A 8 36.08 21.97 -30.08
C ILE A 8 35.90 20.58 -29.42
N ALA A 9 36.99 19.96 -28.98
CA ALA A 9 36.94 18.66 -28.31
C ALA A 9 36.58 18.74 -26.81
N LEU A 10 36.68 19.92 -26.16
CA LEU A 10 36.35 20.11 -24.75
C LEU A 10 34.87 20.51 -24.50
N LEU A 11 34.15 21.01 -25.49
CA LEU A 11 32.73 21.34 -25.37
C LEU A 11 31.80 20.16 -25.63
N GLY A 12 32.30 19.09 -26.25
CA GLY A 12 31.51 17.86 -26.47
C GLY A 12 31.42 16.92 -25.28
N ALA A 13 32.28 17.06 -24.27
CA ALA A 13 32.34 16.19 -23.09
C ALA A 13 31.53 16.73 -21.89
N LEU A 14 30.98 17.95 -21.97
CA LEU A 14 30.17 18.55 -20.88
C LEU A 14 28.67 18.44 -21.10
N PHE A 15 28.19 17.82 -22.19
CA PHE A 15 26.78 17.59 -22.46
C PHE A 15 26.30 16.14 -22.20
N LEU A 16 27.14 15.33 -21.60
CA LEU A 16 26.80 13.94 -21.21
C LEU A 16 26.91 13.82 -19.69
N SER A 17 25.84 14.17 -18.97
CA SER A 17 25.39 13.59 -17.69
C SER A 17 24.70 14.57 -16.75
N THR A 18 23.59 15.16 -17.16
CA THR A 18 22.55 15.54 -16.22
C THR A 18 21.20 15.00 -16.72
N ALA A 19 21.13 13.70 -16.97
CA ALA A 19 19.85 13.02 -16.81
C ALA A 19 19.54 13.15 -15.31
N ALA A 20 18.70 14.12 -14.94
CA ALA A 20 18.23 14.29 -13.58
C ALA A 20 17.68 12.92 -13.14
N ARG A 21 18.32 12.31 -12.14
CA ARG A 21 17.80 11.05 -11.56
C ARG A 21 16.43 11.37 -11.00
N LEU A 22 15.39 10.76 -11.55
CA LEU A 22 14.04 10.88 -11.04
C LEU A 22 14.04 10.53 -9.54
N SER A 23 13.35 11.31 -8.74
CA SER A 23 13.14 10.97 -7.33
C SER A 23 12.23 9.75 -7.21
N ALA A 24 12.24 9.07 -6.07
CA ALA A 24 11.29 7.99 -5.78
C ALA A 24 9.84 8.45 -6.00
N GLN A 25 9.54 9.68 -5.60
CA GLN A 25 8.22 10.28 -5.79
C GLN A 25 7.84 10.41 -7.27
N ASP A 26 8.77 10.81 -8.13
CA ASP A 26 8.50 10.95 -9.56
C ASP A 26 8.28 9.60 -10.21
N ARG A 27 9.11 8.59 -9.91
CA ARG A 27 8.96 7.23 -10.43
C ARG A 27 7.65 6.58 -10.04
N THR A 28 7.23 6.74 -8.80
CA THR A 28 5.98 6.14 -8.29
C THR A 28 4.73 6.95 -8.62
N SER A 29 4.84 8.18 -9.10
CA SER A 29 3.69 9.07 -9.36
C SER A 29 2.68 8.50 -10.36
N GLN A 30 3.16 7.73 -11.34
CA GLN A 30 2.33 7.11 -12.38
C GLN A 30 1.59 5.84 -11.88
N LEU A 31 1.96 5.29 -10.73
CA LEU A 31 1.36 4.07 -10.22
C LEU A 31 -0.08 4.32 -9.74
N TYR A 32 -0.99 3.50 -10.20
CA TYR A 32 -2.38 3.41 -9.75
C TYR A 32 -2.81 1.95 -9.86
N ILE A 33 -2.38 1.15 -8.87
CA ILE A 33 -2.47 -0.30 -8.90
C ILE A 33 -3.78 -0.74 -8.23
N LEU A 34 -4.69 -1.29 -9.01
CA LEU A 34 -5.84 -2.06 -8.58
C LEU A 34 -5.46 -3.53 -8.76
N GLY A 35 -4.74 -4.05 -7.78
CA GLY A 35 -3.97 -5.26 -7.91
C GLY A 35 -4.60 -6.49 -7.28
N GLY A 36 -3.95 -7.61 -7.52
CA GLY A 36 -4.12 -8.88 -6.83
C GLY A 36 -2.83 -9.66 -6.96
N GLU A 37 -2.35 -10.21 -5.85
CA GLU A 37 -1.17 -11.05 -5.84
C GLU A 37 -1.57 -12.50 -6.01
N LEU A 38 -0.89 -13.20 -6.92
CA LEU A 38 -1.08 -14.63 -7.13
C LEU A 38 -0.49 -15.43 -5.97
N SER A 39 -1.08 -16.57 -5.68
CA SER A 39 -0.50 -17.50 -4.72
C SER A 39 0.89 -17.98 -5.17
N ASN A 40 1.70 -18.41 -4.21
CA ASN A 40 3.12 -18.68 -4.40
C ASN A 40 3.45 -19.68 -5.52
N SER A 41 2.53 -20.53 -5.93
CA SER A 41 2.75 -21.55 -6.97
C SER A 41 1.92 -21.32 -8.25
N ALA A 42 1.15 -20.23 -8.33
CA ALA A 42 0.18 -20.02 -9.41
C ALA A 42 0.80 -19.64 -10.77
N ALA A 43 2.12 -19.49 -10.86
CA ALA A 43 2.82 -19.15 -12.08
C ALA A 43 4.03 -20.08 -12.34
N THR A 44 3.97 -21.33 -11.86
CA THR A 44 5.04 -22.32 -12.02
C THR A 44 4.97 -23.10 -13.33
N SER A 45 3.88 -22.96 -14.07
CA SER A 45 3.75 -23.51 -15.43
C SER A 45 3.06 -22.51 -16.37
N THR A 46 3.28 -22.68 -17.67
CA THR A 46 2.58 -21.87 -18.68
C THR A 46 1.08 -22.12 -18.68
N ALA A 47 0.65 -23.33 -18.34
CA ALA A 47 -0.76 -23.69 -18.25
C ALA A 47 -1.47 -22.94 -17.11
N ASP A 48 -0.83 -22.84 -15.92
CA ASP A 48 -1.37 -22.08 -14.80
C ASP A 48 -1.50 -20.60 -15.15
N ILE A 49 -0.49 -20.02 -15.81
CA ILE A 49 -0.52 -18.62 -16.26
C ILE A 49 -1.67 -18.38 -17.25
N ASP A 50 -1.91 -19.31 -18.18
CA ASP A 50 -2.98 -19.22 -19.16
C ASP A 50 -4.37 -19.29 -18.53
N GLU A 51 -4.52 -20.09 -17.49
CA GLU A 51 -5.79 -20.22 -16.76
C GLU A 51 -6.08 -18.99 -15.88
N VAL A 52 -5.06 -18.47 -15.18
CA VAL A 52 -5.27 -17.46 -14.16
C VAL A 52 -5.49 -16.06 -14.72
N MET A 53 -4.80 -15.66 -15.79
CA MET A 53 -4.81 -14.28 -16.28
C MET A 53 -6.19 -13.79 -16.75
N PRO A 54 -7.01 -14.56 -17.49
CA PRO A 54 -8.38 -14.16 -17.84
C PRO A 54 -9.25 -13.90 -16.61
N ARG A 55 -9.08 -14.71 -15.56
CA ARG A 55 -9.82 -14.58 -14.29
C ARG A 55 -9.48 -13.27 -13.57
N MET A 56 -8.22 -12.85 -13.57
CA MET A 56 -7.78 -11.58 -12.99
C MET A 56 -8.45 -10.40 -13.69
N LYS A 57 -8.56 -10.44 -15.01
CA LYS A 57 -9.31 -9.42 -15.75
C LYS A 57 -10.79 -9.41 -15.42
N ALA A 58 -11.41 -10.56 -15.23
CA ALA A 58 -12.82 -10.68 -14.85
C ALA A 58 -13.13 -10.05 -13.48
N ILE A 59 -12.18 -10.09 -12.55
CA ILE A 59 -12.26 -9.43 -11.23
C ILE A 59 -11.99 -7.90 -11.32
N ARG A 60 -11.72 -7.37 -12.52
CA ARG A 60 -11.43 -5.96 -12.78
C ARG A 60 -10.08 -5.47 -12.24
N LEU A 61 -9.11 -6.34 -12.07
CA LEU A 61 -7.75 -5.92 -11.82
C LEU A 61 -7.21 -5.13 -13.04
N ASN A 62 -6.35 -4.14 -12.77
CA ASN A 62 -5.53 -3.54 -13.81
C ASN A 62 -4.08 -4.04 -13.77
N THR A 63 -3.69 -4.65 -12.66
CA THR A 63 -2.32 -5.13 -12.42
C THR A 63 -2.35 -6.46 -11.67
N VAL A 64 -1.50 -7.39 -12.05
CA VAL A 64 -1.31 -8.68 -11.35
C VAL A 64 0.11 -8.71 -10.79
N LEU A 65 0.23 -9.10 -9.52
CA LEU A 65 1.52 -9.34 -8.88
C LEU A 65 1.84 -10.82 -9.07
N VAL A 66 2.98 -11.12 -9.71
CA VAL A 66 3.33 -12.47 -10.18
C VAL A 66 4.72 -12.85 -9.70
N PRO A 67 4.88 -14.00 -9.01
CA PRO A 67 6.19 -14.49 -8.61
C PRO A 67 7.12 -14.75 -9.80
N ALA A 68 8.39 -14.35 -9.66
CA ALA A 68 9.49 -14.71 -10.53
C ALA A 68 10.48 -15.56 -9.73
N TYR A 69 10.48 -16.85 -9.97
CA TYR A 69 11.17 -17.85 -9.15
C TYR A 69 12.61 -18.02 -9.59
N TRP A 70 13.59 -17.86 -8.70
CA TRP A 70 14.99 -18.03 -9.04
C TRP A 70 15.30 -19.46 -9.47
N ASP A 71 14.78 -20.47 -8.75
CA ASP A 71 15.01 -21.89 -9.04
C ASP A 71 14.47 -22.34 -10.42
N LEU A 72 13.38 -21.72 -10.90
CA LEU A 72 12.84 -21.96 -12.24
C LEU A 72 13.52 -21.08 -13.30
N THR A 73 13.99 -19.91 -12.93
CA THR A 73 14.71 -19.00 -13.83
C THR A 73 16.16 -19.44 -14.09
N GLU A 74 16.84 -20.00 -13.08
CA GLU A 74 18.21 -20.53 -13.19
C GLU A 74 18.29 -21.98 -12.62
N PRO A 75 17.61 -22.96 -13.24
CA PRO A 75 17.52 -24.32 -12.73
C PRO A 75 18.90 -25.03 -12.65
N THR A 76 19.83 -24.60 -13.44
CA THR A 76 21.25 -25.03 -13.42
C THR A 76 22.11 -23.77 -13.40
N GLU A 77 23.18 -23.77 -12.58
CA GLU A 77 24.06 -22.60 -12.44
C GLU A 77 24.52 -22.07 -13.81
N GLY A 78 24.19 -20.80 -14.10
CA GLY A 78 24.52 -20.11 -15.33
C GLY A 78 23.60 -20.41 -16.54
N ARG A 79 22.61 -21.29 -16.41
CA ARG A 79 21.63 -21.59 -17.46
C ARG A 79 20.26 -21.00 -17.10
N PHE A 80 19.78 -20.08 -17.94
CA PHE A 80 18.57 -19.30 -17.66
C PHE A 80 17.41 -19.72 -18.56
N ASP A 81 16.23 -19.86 -17.95
CA ASP A 81 14.96 -20.08 -18.64
C ASP A 81 13.97 -18.96 -18.24
N PHE A 82 13.56 -18.17 -19.21
CA PHE A 82 12.60 -17.07 -19.02
C PHE A 82 11.22 -17.38 -19.62
N SER A 83 10.93 -18.63 -19.96
CA SER A 83 9.67 -19.02 -20.61
C SER A 83 8.43 -18.62 -19.82
N LEU A 84 8.46 -18.75 -18.47
CA LEU A 84 7.36 -18.33 -17.59
C LEU A 84 7.21 -16.81 -17.56
N ILE A 85 8.31 -16.08 -17.56
CA ILE A 85 8.32 -14.61 -17.61
C ILE A 85 7.73 -14.13 -18.94
N ASP A 86 8.18 -14.71 -20.06
CA ASP A 86 7.66 -14.38 -21.39
C ASP A 86 6.16 -14.69 -21.50
N ARG A 87 5.73 -15.85 -20.97
CA ARG A 87 4.31 -16.24 -20.99
C ARG A 87 3.47 -15.29 -20.15
N THR A 88 3.95 -14.89 -18.98
CA THR A 88 3.28 -13.92 -18.11
C THR A 88 3.10 -12.58 -18.81
N ILE A 89 4.15 -12.04 -19.42
CA ILE A 89 4.10 -10.76 -20.17
C ILE A 89 3.13 -10.88 -21.36
N PHE A 90 3.18 -11.99 -22.09
CA PHE A 90 2.29 -12.23 -23.22
C PHE A 90 0.82 -12.22 -22.78
N GLN A 91 0.47 -13.01 -21.77
CA GLN A 91 -0.90 -13.11 -21.28
C GLN A 91 -1.39 -11.78 -20.68
N ALA A 92 -0.53 -11.07 -19.94
CA ALA A 92 -0.87 -9.75 -19.42
C ALA A 92 -1.25 -8.78 -20.55
N ARG A 93 -0.50 -8.78 -21.65
CA ARG A 93 -0.81 -7.95 -22.84
C ARG A 93 -2.13 -8.35 -23.48
N GLN A 94 -2.39 -9.66 -23.65
CA GLN A 94 -3.63 -10.16 -24.22
C GLN A 94 -4.86 -9.71 -23.42
N HIS A 95 -4.73 -9.62 -22.11
CA HIS A 95 -5.82 -9.25 -21.19
C HIS A 95 -5.79 -7.80 -20.74
N HIS A 96 -4.94 -6.94 -21.33
CA HIS A 96 -4.79 -5.53 -20.94
C HIS A 96 -4.54 -5.36 -19.43
N LEU A 97 -3.64 -6.17 -18.89
CA LEU A 97 -3.15 -6.12 -17.53
C LEU A 97 -1.72 -5.58 -17.49
N LYS A 98 -1.34 -4.95 -16.39
CA LYS A 98 0.04 -4.70 -16.01
C LYS A 98 0.53 -5.83 -15.12
N VAL A 99 1.85 -5.94 -15.02
CA VAL A 99 2.52 -6.92 -14.15
C VAL A 99 3.43 -6.20 -13.17
N VAL A 100 3.42 -6.65 -11.94
CA VAL A 100 4.49 -6.43 -10.97
C VAL A 100 5.15 -7.79 -10.75
N PHE A 101 6.43 -7.93 -11.06
CA PHE A 101 7.13 -9.16 -10.75
C PHE A 101 7.70 -9.12 -9.34
N LEU A 102 7.55 -10.23 -8.64
CA LEU A 102 8.07 -10.47 -7.31
C LEU A 102 9.29 -11.36 -7.44
N TRP A 103 10.49 -10.80 -7.28
CA TRP A 103 11.71 -11.59 -7.33
C TRP A 103 11.83 -12.46 -6.09
N PHE A 104 11.48 -13.75 -6.21
CA PHE A 104 11.72 -14.76 -5.18
C PHE A 104 13.14 -15.29 -5.37
N GLY A 105 14.10 -14.51 -4.86
CA GLY A 105 15.53 -14.76 -4.97
C GLY A 105 16.08 -15.56 -3.79
N ALA A 106 16.99 -14.95 -3.04
CA ALA A 106 17.59 -15.58 -1.88
C ALA A 106 16.66 -15.62 -0.66
N TRP A 107 15.60 -14.79 -0.61
CA TRP A 107 14.60 -14.79 0.46
C TRP A 107 13.16 -14.84 -0.05
N LYS A 108 12.36 -15.69 0.58
CA LYS A 108 10.90 -15.73 0.56
C LYS A 108 10.41 -16.13 1.95
N ASN A 109 9.59 -15.27 2.60
CA ASN A 109 9.08 -15.51 3.95
C ASN A 109 10.21 -15.85 4.96
N SER A 110 11.27 -15.06 4.94
CA SER A 110 12.47 -15.26 5.77
C SER A 110 13.15 -16.63 5.58
N MET A 111 13.02 -17.25 4.40
CA MET A 111 13.64 -18.52 4.04
C MET A 111 14.20 -18.49 2.62
N SER A 112 15.23 -19.30 2.33
CA SER A 112 15.81 -19.43 0.98
C SER A 112 15.15 -20.54 0.16
N CYS A 113 13.82 -20.67 0.26
CA CYS A 113 13.08 -21.80 -0.31
C CYS A 113 13.05 -21.81 -1.83
N TYR A 114 13.11 -20.65 -2.49
CA TYR A 114 13.14 -20.51 -3.96
C TYR A 114 14.54 -20.34 -4.55
N ALA A 115 15.59 -20.41 -3.72
CA ALA A 115 16.94 -20.52 -4.24
C ALA A 115 17.11 -21.90 -4.92
N PRO A 116 17.86 -22.00 -6.05
CA PRO A 116 18.03 -23.24 -6.79
C PRO A 116 18.69 -24.35 -5.99
N LEU A 117 18.43 -25.62 -6.34
CA LEU A 117 18.99 -26.77 -5.65
C LEU A 117 20.53 -26.76 -5.64
N TRP A 118 21.17 -26.40 -6.76
CA TRP A 118 22.64 -26.29 -6.85
C TRP A 118 23.22 -25.26 -5.87
N PHE A 119 22.46 -24.22 -5.51
CA PHE A 119 22.82 -23.24 -4.48
C PHE A 119 22.62 -23.82 -3.07
N LYS A 120 21.47 -24.44 -2.82
CA LYS A 120 21.10 -24.99 -1.50
C LYS A 120 22.03 -26.10 -1.04
N GLU A 121 22.47 -26.97 -1.93
CA GLU A 121 23.34 -28.11 -1.63
C GLU A 121 24.78 -27.68 -1.33
N ASN A 122 25.24 -26.55 -1.85
CA ASN A 122 26.62 -26.10 -1.67
C ASN A 122 26.77 -25.12 -0.50
N THR A 123 26.46 -25.57 0.71
CA THR A 123 26.50 -24.73 1.92
C THR A 123 27.91 -24.24 2.28
N LYS A 124 28.97 -24.84 1.72
CA LYS A 124 30.33 -24.35 1.87
C LYS A 124 30.57 -23.07 1.06
N LYS A 125 30.07 -23.01 -0.17
CA LYS A 125 30.14 -21.84 -1.05
C LYS A 125 29.07 -20.80 -0.68
N TYR A 126 27.89 -21.27 -0.32
CA TYR A 126 26.72 -20.44 0.00
C TYR A 126 26.30 -20.69 1.46
N PRO A 127 27.00 -20.07 2.43
CA PRO A 127 26.78 -20.34 3.84
C PRO A 127 25.39 -19.89 4.30
N ARG A 128 24.88 -20.61 5.30
CA ARG A 128 23.61 -20.31 5.97
C ARG A 128 23.79 -19.34 7.12
N ALA A 129 22.75 -18.56 7.39
CA ALA A 129 22.62 -17.87 8.66
C ALA A 129 22.51 -18.88 9.82
N MET A 130 22.95 -18.48 11.01
CA MET A 130 22.97 -19.32 12.20
C MET A 130 22.29 -18.63 13.37
N THR A 131 21.63 -19.41 14.20
CA THR A 131 21.17 -18.94 15.51
C THR A 131 22.34 -18.72 16.47
N ARG A 132 22.07 -18.04 17.58
CA ARG A 132 23.02 -17.84 18.70
C ARG A 132 23.58 -19.16 19.27
N THR A 133 22.83 -20.25 19.15
CA THR A 133 23.27 -21.59 19.59
C THR A 133 24.04 -22.35 18.52
N GLY A 134 24.32 -21.74 17.36
CA GLY A 134 25.07 -22.38 16.27
C GLY A 134 24.22 -23.28 15.36
N LYS A 135 22.89 -23.26 15.48
CA LYS A 135 21.99 -24.02 14.59
C LYS A 135 21.96 -23.31 13.22
N PRO A 136 22.33 -23.97 12.09
CA PRO A 136 22.16 -23.41 10.77
C PRO A 136 20.68 -23.37 10.40
N LEU A 137 20.28 -22.28 9.73
CA LEU A 137 18.91 -22.01 9.31
C LEU A 137 18.71 -22.24 7.81
N GLU A 138 17.47 -22.43 7.36
CA GLU A 138 17.12 -22.44 5.93
C GLU A 138 17.09 -20.99 5.37
N ILE A 139 18.09 -20.22 5.72
CA ILE A 139 18.27 -18.80 5.36
C ILE A 139 19.70 -18.64 4.87
N ALA A 140 19.89 -18.11 3.66
CA ALA A 140 21.21 -17.74 3.17
C ALA A 140 21.78 -16.58 4.00
N SER A 141 23.09 -16.59 4.26
CA SER A 141 23.71 -15.51 5.01
C SER A 141 23.90 -14.26 4.14
N ALA A 142 23.27 -13.15 4.53
CA ALA A 142 23.41 -11.85 3.85
C ALA A 142 24.84 -11.27 3.95
N PHE A 143 25.71 -11.88 4.76
CA PHE A 143 27.10 -11.47 4.94
C PHE A 143 28.06 -12.18 3.97
N SER A 144 27.58 -13.14 3.19
CA SER A 144 28.40 -13.85 2.19
C SER A 144 28.36 -13.13 0.85
N GLU A 145 29.55 -12.80 0.35
CA GLU A 145 29.68 -12.21 -0.99
C GLU A 145 29.31 -13.24 -2.08
N GLU A 146 29.60 -14.52 -1.88
CA GLU A 146 29.24 -15.59 -2.81
C GLU A 146 27.71 -15.75 -2.93
N VAL A 147 26.97 -15.64 -1.83
CA VAL A 147 25.50 -15.62 -1.82
C VAL A 147 25.01 -14.43 -2.63
N PHE A 148 25.51 -13.23 -2.33
CA PHE A 148 25.14 -12.03 -3.06
C PHE A 148 25.43 -12.12 -4.55
N GLN A 149 26.62 -12.59 -4.95
CA GLN A 149 27.00 -12.67 -6.36
C GLN A 149 26.14 -13.67 -7.15
N ALA A 150 25.72 -14.77 -6.53
CA ALA A 150 24.85 -15.74 -7.17
C ALA A 150 23.46 -15.14 -7.46
N ASP A 151 22.82 -14.58 -6.44
CA ASP A 151 21.51 -13.93 -6.57
C ASP A 151 21.58 -12.70 -7.50
N CYS A 152 22.56 -11.83 -7.33
CA CYS A 152 22.77 -10.64 -8.16
C CYS A 152 22.97 -11.00 -9.64
N ARG A 153 23.68 -12.07 -9.96
CA ARG A 153 23.82 -12.58 -11.33
C ARG A 153 22.46 -12.97 -11.90
N ALA A 154 21.67 -13.74 -11.16
CA ALA A 154 20.35 -14.18 -11.60
C ALA A 154 19.40 -12.99 -11.76
N PHE A 155 19.33 -12.11 -10.76
CA PHE A 155 18.54 -10.89 -10.82
C PHE A 155 18.94 -9.97 -11.98
N THR A 156 20.25 -9.82 -12.24
CA THR A 156 20.75 -9.03 -13.37
C THR A 156 20.25 -9.60 -14.71
N ARG A 157 20.32 -10.93 -14.88
CA ARG A 157 19.85 -11.61 -16.10
C ARG A 157 18.33 -11.45 -16.27
N PHE A 158 17.58 -11.56 -15.17
CA PHE A 158 16.15 -11.30 -15.16
C PHE A 158 15.84 -9.86 -15.60
N MET A 159 16.49 -8.86 -15.01
CA MET A 159 16.29 -7.44 -15.36
C MET A 159 16.69 -7.12 -16.81
N GLN A 160 17.77 -7.74 -17.32
CA GLN A 160 18.18 -7.62 -18.73
C GLN A 160 17.11 -8.18 -19.66
N HIS A 161 16.57 -9.36 -19.34
CA HIS A 161 15.50 -9.97 -20.11
C HIS A 161 14.23 -9.11 -20.14
N LEU A 162 13.85 -8.55 -18.99
CA LEU A 162 12.72 -7.61 -18.92
C LEU A 162 12.98 -6.35 -19.77
N ALA A 163 14.19 -5.81 -19.73
CA ALA A 163 14.54 -4.66 -20.57
C ALA A 163 14.44 -4.97 -22.06
N GLU A 164 14.87 -6.16 -22.48
CA GLU A 164 14.75 -6.62 -23.88
C GLU A 164 13.30 -6.79 -24.32
N LYS A 165 12.45 -7.32 -23.45
CA LYS A 165 11.06 -7.69 -23.78
C LYS A 165 10.04 -6.58 -23.58
N ASP A 166 10.27 -5.65 -22.66
CA ASP A 166 9.23 -4.72 -22.22
C ASP A 166 9.63 -3.24 -22.22
N LYS A 167 10.90 -2.88 -22.35
CA LYS A 167 11.34 -1.49 -22.37
C LYS A 167 10.67 -0.71 -23.50
N GLY A 168 9.99 0.37 -23.14
CA GLY A 168 9.20 1.18 -24.09
C GLY A 168 7.76 0.70 -24.31
N ILE A 169 7.40 -0.50 -23.85
CA ILE A 169 6.02 -1.03 -23.89
C ILE A 169 5.34 -0.80 -22.53
N GLY A 170 6.06 -1.08 -21.43
CA GLY A 170 5.59 -0.80 -20.08
C GLY A 170 4.46 -1.73 -19.63
N THR A 171 4.50 -3.01 -19.98
CA THR A 171 3.63 -4.04 -19.41
C THR A 171 4.01 -4.30 -17.97
N VAL A 172 5.32 -4.39 -17.68
CA VAL A 172 5.85 -4.48 -16.33
C VAL A 172 5.91 -3.09 -15.73
N SER A 173 5.25 -2.90 -14.61
CA SER A 173 5.09 -1.58 -13.96
C SER A 173 6.01 -1.37 -12.76
N MET A 174 6.47 -2.44 -12.13
CA MET A 174 7.27 -2.40 -10.91
C MET A 174 7.91 -3.75 -10.62
N ILE A 175 8.99 -3.76 -9.83
CA ILE A 175 9.65 -4.97 -9.33
C ILE A 175 9.70 -4.94 -7.81
N GLN A 176 9.35 -6.07 -7.19
CA GLN A 176 9.69 -6.37 -5.80
C GLN A 176 11.06 -7.03 -5.75
N ILE A 177 11.92 -6.54 -4.88
CA ILE A 177 13.24 -7.15 -4.64
C ILE A 177 13.14 -8.03 -3.40
N GLU A 178 13.36 -9.32 -3.56
CA GLU A 178 13.10 -10.35 -2.56
C GLU A 178 11.63 -10.35 -2.09
N ASN A 179 11.27 -11.29 -1.23
CA ASN A 179 9.96 -11.27 -0.61
C ASN A 179 10.08 -11.52 0.88
N GLU A 180 9.52 -10.58 1.67
CA GLU A 180 9.53 -10.66 3.13
C GLU A 180 10.90 -11.06 3.69
N ILE A 181 11.96 -10.39 3.18
CA ILE A 181 13.32 -10.60 3.66
C ILE A 181 13.37 -10.34 5.16
N GLY A 182 13.86 -11.32 5.91
CA GLY A 182 13.84 -11.23 7.35
C GLY A 182 14.66 -12.36 7.99
N MET A 183 14.82 -12.28 9.30
CA MET A 183 15.45 -13.28 10.14
C MET A 183 14.42 -13.91 11.06
N LEU A 184 14.40 -15.24 11.16
CA LEU A 184 13.48 -15.98 12.01
C LEU A 184 14.23 -17.08 12.76
N GLU A 185 13.73 -17.41 13.93
CA GLU A 185 14.31 -18.16 15.02
C GLU A 185 15.38 -17.38 15.81
N ASP A 186 15.87 -16.23 15.31
CA ASP A 186 16.76 -15.32 16.04
C ASP A 186 16.61 -13.91 15.47
N ALA A 187 17.04 -12.88 16.19
CA ALA A 187 16.96 -11.49 15.75
C ALA A 187 18.05 -11.12 14.73
N ARG A 188 19.16 -11.86 14.70
CA ARG A 188 20.25 -11.69 13.73
C ARG A 188 20.95 -12.99 13.39
N ASP A 189 21.70 -12.97 12.31
CA ASP A 189 22.66 -14.03 11.97
C ASP A 189 23.85 -14.02 12.95
N HIS A 190 24.18 -15.19 13.50
CA HIS A 190 25.34 -15.45 14.37
C HIS A 190 26.42 -16.30 13.68
N SER A 191 26.39 -16.41 12.34
CA SER A 191 27.47 -17.05 11.59
C SER A 191 28.81 -16.34 11.81
N PRO A 192 29.94 -16.97 11.54
CA PRO A 192 31.25 -16.33 11.69
C PRO A 192 31.42 -15.04 10.89
N LEU A 193 30.78 -14.95 9.72
CA LEU A 193 30.78 -13.74 8.91
C LEU A 193 29.99 -12.61 9.57
N ALA A 194 28.79 -12.91 10.08
CA ALA A 194 27.95 -11.97 10.79
C ALA A 194 28.62 -11.49 12.09
N GLU A 195 29.22 -12.41 12.87
CA GLU A 195 29.95 -12.07 14.09
C GLU A 195 31.14 -11.14 13.83
N LYS A 196 31.86 -11.35 12.72
CA LYS A 196 32.94 -10.44 12.29
C LYS A 196 32.39 -9.04 11.99
N ALA A 197 31.26 -8.95 11.29
CA ALA A 197 30.60 -7.68 10.98
C ALA A 197 30.07 -6.98 12.23
N TYR A 198 29.49 -7.73 13.17
CA TYR A 198 28.94 -7.21 14.44
C TYR A 198 30.00 -6.55 15.33
N ARG A 199 31.22 -7.08 15.34
CA ARG A 199 32.36 -6.47 16.05
C ARG A 199 32.89 -5.22 15.35
N GLY A 200 32.46 -4.96 14.14
CA GLY A 200 32.83 -3.78 13.37
C GLY A 200 32.17 -2.50 13.92
N LYS A 201 32.46 -1.42 13.26
CA LYS A 201 31.88 -0.10 13.60
C LYS A 201 30.60 0.13 12.83
N VAL A 202 29.65 0.79 13.50
CA VAL A 202 28.41 1.25 12.85
C VAL A 202 28.76 2.32 11.79
N PRO A 203 28.20 2.22 10.57
CA PRO A 203 28.36 3.27 9.56
C PRO A 203 27.89 4.63 10.05
N ALA A 204 28.68 5.67 9.76
CA ALA A 204 28.42 7.04 10.25
C ALA A 204 27.06 7.58 9.76
N GLU A 205 26.68 7.21 8.53
CA GLU A 205 25.38 7.59 7.95
C GLU A 205 24.20 6.99 8.73
N LEU A 206 24.32 5.75 9.22
CA LEU A 206 23.28 5.13 10.05
C LEU A 206 23.20 5.79 11.42
N LEU A 207 24.34 6.02 12.09
CA LEU A 207 24.37 6.72 13.37
C LEU A 207 23.68 8.09 13.25
N LYS A 208 24.01 8.85 12.21
CA LYS A 208 23.37 10.14 11.94
C LYS A 208 21.87 10.02 11.71
N ALA A 209 21.43 9.06 10.89
CA ALA A 209 20.01 8.83 10.60
C ALA A 209 19.22 8.43 11.85
N MET A 210 19.84 7.68 12.76
CA MET A 210 19.27 7.26 14.04
C MET A 210 19.44 8.29 15.18
N GLY A 211 19.94 9.51 14.88
CA GLY A 211 20.12 10.57 15.89
C GLY A 211 21.23 10.31 16.90
N LYS A 212 22.17 9.42 16.62
CA LYS A 212 23.33 9.13 17.47
C LYS A 212 24.49 10.07 17.15
N GLN A 213 25.18 10.57 18.17
CA GLN A 213 26.18 11.65 17.99
C GLN A 213 27.63 11.17 17.84
N ALA A 214 27.98 9.97 18.29
CA ALA A 214 29.36 9.52 18.33
C ALA A 214 29.72 8.65 17.12
N ALA A 215 30.59 9.16 16.24
CA ALA A 215 31.21 8.35 15.20
C ALA A 215 32.17 7.32 15.82
N GLY A 216 32.29 6.16 15.16
CA GLY A 216 33.27 5.14 15.53
C GLY A 216 32.85 4.17 16.64
N GLN A 217 31.56 4.18 17.04
CA GLN A 217 30.99 3.20 17.95
C GLN A 217 30.84 1.81 17.28
N THR A 218 31.02 0.76 18.04
CA THR A 218 30.59 -0.59 17.68
C THR A 218 29.06 -0.70 17.77
N TRP A 219 28.48 -1.78 17.24
CA TRP A 219 27.03 -2.00 17.30
C TRP A 219 26.51 -2.06 18.73
N ALA A 220 27.23 -2.78 19.62
CA ALA A 220 26.89 -2.86 21.03
C ALA A 220 26.98 -1.54 21.77
N GLU A 221 27.99 -0.71 21.47
CA GLU A 221 28.13 0.63 22.07
C GLU A 221 27.03 1.60 21.60
N ALA A 222 26.59 1.50 20.35
CA ALA A 222 25.61 2.40 19.76
C ALA A 222 24.17 2.05 20.13
N PHE A 223 23.83 0.76 20.14
CA PHE A 223 22.45 0.28 20.22
C PHE A 223 22.17 -0.65 21.41
N GLY A 224 23.19 -1.16 22.08
CA GLY A 224 23.04 -2.16 23.14
C GLY A 224 23.28 -3.59 22.66
N THR A 225 22.83 -4.57 23.46
CA THR A 225 23.09 -6.00 23.23
C THR A 225 21.82 -6.86 23.35
N ASP A 226 20.66 -6.23 23.33
CA ASP A 226 19.37 -6.91 23.36
C ASP A 226 18.90 -7.31 21.94
N GLU A 227 17.79 -8.00 21.85
CA GLU A 227 17.23 -8.48 20.58
C GLU A 227 16.86 -7.32 19.64
N HIS A 228 16.51 -6.15 20.16
CA HIS A 228 16.22 -4.98 19.34
C HIS A 228 17.49 -4.38 18.71
N ALA A 229 18.60 -4.38 19.44
CA ALA A 229 19.91 -3.98 18.90
C ALA A 229 20.38 -4.96 17.81
N ASP A 230 20.19 -6.26 18.04
CA ASP A 230 20.47 -7.31 17.06
C ASP A 230 19.61 -7.14 15.80
N GLU A 231 18.33 -6.78 15.95
CA GLU A 231 17.43 -6.51 14.82
C GLU A 231 17.86 -5.29 14.00
N ILE A 232 18.29 -4.19 14.64
CA ILE A 232 18.81 -3.00 13.94
C ILE A 232 20.06 -3.35 13.11
N PHE A 233 20.98 -4.15 13.69
CA PHE A 233 22.15 -4.63 12.98
C PHE A 233 21.77 -5.43 11.74
N MET A 234 20.88 -6.39 11.90
CA MET A 234 20.48 -7.25 10.80
C MET A 234 19.70 -6.48 9.73
N ALA A 235 18.82 -5.56 10.13
CA ALA A 235 18.05 -4.71 9.21
C ALA A 235 18.96 -3.84 8.33
N TRP A 236 20.04 -3.29 8.90
CA TRP A 236 21.04 -2.57 8.12
C TRP A 236 21.67 -3.46 7.04
N HIS A 237 22.08 -4.67 7.40
CA HIS A 237 22.75 -5.57 6.44
C HIS A 237 21.80 -6.09 5.37
N TYR A 238 20.53 -6.38 5.69
CA TYR A 238 19.51 -6.70 4.71
C TYR A 238 19.23 -5.52 3.78
N ALA A 239 19.08 -4.33 4.33
CA ALA A 239 18.90 -3.12 3.52
C ALA A 239 20.08 -2.89 2.56
N ARG A 240 21.33 -3.09 3.02
CA ARG A 240 22.52 -2.98 2.17
C ARG A 240 22.61 -4.05 1.10
N TYR A 241 22.18 -5.27 1.39
CA TYR A 241 22.07 -6.34 0.39
C TYR A 241 21.08 -5.94 -0.71
N VAL A 242 19.88 -5.55 -0.33
CA VAL A 242 18.84 -5.08 -1.26
C VAL A 242 19.26 -3.83 -2.04
N GLU A 243 19.94 -2.88 -1.42
CA GLU A 243 20.48 -1.69 -2.09
C GLU A 243 21.40 -2.05 -3.26
N ARG A 244 22.24 -3.08 -3.08
CA ARG A 244 23.14 -3.53 -4.14
C ARG A 244 22.36 -4.10 -5.32
N LEU A 245 21.31 -4.89 -5.09
CA LEU A 245 20.39 -5.39 -6.14
C LEU A 245 19.64 -4.23 -6.81
N ALA A 246 19.11 -3.30 -6.01
CA ALA A 246 18.37 -2.14 -6.52
C ALA A 246 19.22 -1.26 -7.45
N ARG A 247 20.49 -1.07 -7.14
CA ARG A 247 21.43 -0.34 -8.01
C ARG A 247 21.65 -1.03 -9.37
N VAL A 248 21.73 -2.35 -9.35
CA VAL A 248 21.80 -3.14 -10.59
C VAL A 248 20.54 -2.95 -11.42
N ALA A 249 19.36 -3.07 -10.80
CA ALA A 249 18.10 -2.83 -11.49
C ALA A 249 18.05 -1.45 -12.15
N ARG A 250 18.43 -0.39 -11.40
CA ARG A 250 18.49 0.99 -11.93
C ARG A 250 19.40 1.14 -13.14
N THR A 251 20.50 0.40 -13.16
CA THR A 251 21.46 0.47 -14.27
C THR A 251 20.96 -0.24 -15.52
N VAL A 252 20.27 -1.37 -15.34
CA VAL A 252 19.79 -2.23 -16.42
C VAL A 252 18.45 -1.75 -17.00
N TYR A 253 17.48 -1.56 -16.11
CA TYR A 253 16.12 -1.13 -16.48
C TYR A 253 15.53 -0.28 -15.34
N ASP A 254 15.59 1.04 -15.48
CA ASP A 254 15.11 1.98 -14.45
C ASP A 254 13.58 1.97 -14.39
N MET A 255 13.03 1.36 -13.33
CA MET A 255 11.60 1.26 -13.05
C MET A 255 11.36 1.31 -11.54
N PRO A 256 10.12 1.55 -11.08
CA PRO A 256 9.79 1.53 -9.66
C PRO A 256 10.21 0.22 -8.98
N LEU A 257 10.81 0.34 -7.78
CA LEU A 257 11.29 -0.78 -6.97
C LEU A 257 10.70 -0.69 -5.57
N TYR A 258 10.29 -1.81 -5.01
CA TYR A 258 9.84 -1.88 -3.62
C TYR A 258 10.32 -3.15 -2.92
N VAL A 259 10.20 -3.13 -1.61
CA VAL A 259 10.37 -4.28 -0.73
C VAL A 259 9.16 -4.40 0.18
N ASN A 260 8.77 -5.62 0.52
CA ASN A 260 7.65 -5.88 1.40
C ASN A 260 8.09 -6.46 2.75
N ALA A 261 7.25 -6.29 3.76
CA ALA A 261 7.49 -6.73 5.12
C ALA A 261 6.40 -7.68 5.60
N ALA A 262 6.80 -8.88 6.02
CA ALA A 262 6.01 -9.66 6.96
C ALA A 262 5.91 -8.86 8.25
N MET A 263 4.67 -8.53 8.68
CA MET A 263 4.46 -7.64 9.81
C MET A 263 4.92 -8.28 11.12
N ASN A 264 5.44 -7.45 12.03
CA ASN A 264 5.78 -7.89 13.38
C ASN A 264 4.51 -8.19 14.19
N SER A 265 4.41 -9.41 14.71
CA SER A 265 3.29 -9.83 15.56
C SER A 265 3.29 -9.06 16.88
N ARG A 266 2.10 -8.59 17.31
CA ARG A 266 1.95 -7.81 18.54
C ARG A 266 2.41 -8.61 19.78
N GLY A 267 3.18 -7.95 20.65
CA GLY A 267 3.69 -8.53 21.91
C GLY A 267 4.81 -9.55 21.73
N ARG A 268 5.31 -9.75 20.50
CA ARG A 268 6.47 -10.59 20.23
C ARG A 268 7.75 -9.76 20.13
N LYS A 269 8.86 -10.41 20.45
CA LYS A 269 10.21 -9.85 20.37
C LYS A 269 10.87 -10.20 19.02
N PRO A 270 11.90 -9.44 18.60
CA PRO A 270 12.73 -9.81 17.47
C PRO A 270 13.26 -11.25 17.62
N GLY A 271 13.19 -12.02 16.52
CA GLY A 271 13.46 -13.47 16.51
C GLY A 271 12.22 -14.35 16.68
N GLU A 272 11.12 -13.80 17.22
CA GLU A 272 9.83 -14.51 17.33
C GLU A 272 8.86 -14.16 16.18
N TYR A 273 9.25 -13.23 15.33
CA TYR A 273 8.59 -12.85 14.07
C TYR A 273 9.68 -12.67 12.99
N PRO A 274 9.34 -12.61 11.70
CA PRO A 274 10.28 -12.26 10.62
C PRO A 274 10.91 -10.89 10.87
N SER A 275 12.07 -10.89 11.53
CA SER A 275 12.72 -9.68 12.06
C SER A 275 13.64 -9.04 11.04
N ALA A 276 13.99 -7.79 11.26
CA ALA A 276 14.94 -7.04 10.44
C ALA A 276 14.51 -6.75 8.98
N GLY A 277 13.31 -7.18 8.57
CA GLY A 277 12.71 -6.77 7.30
C GLY A 277 12.38 -5.27 7.27
N PRO A 278 11.76 -4.76 6.19
CA PRO A 278 11.40 -3.34 6.06
C PRO A 278 10.19 -2.96 6.95
N LEU A 279 10.27 -3.31 8.23
CA LEU A 279 9.26 -3.05 9.24
C LEU A 279 9.14 -1.55 9.55
N ALA A 280 7.97 -1.10 9.97
CA ALA A 280 7.70 0.31 10.20
C ALA A 280 8.68 0.95 11.21
N HIS A 281 8.99 0.26 12.31
CA HIS A 281 9.94 0.73 13.33
C HIS A 281 11.40 0.76 12.84
N LEU A 282 11.73 0.02 11.77
CA LEU A 282 13.04 -0.02 11.12
C LEU A 282 13.11 0.86 9.85
N ALA A 283 12.04 1.61 9.55
CA ALA A 283 11.97 2.39 8.31
C ALA A 283 13.16 3.36 8.14
N THR A 284 13.65 3.97 9.22
CA THR A 284 14.84 4.84 9.19
C THR A 284 16.09 4.07 8.77
N VAL A 285 16.28 2.86 9.30
CA VAL A 285 17.41 1.98 8.95
C VAL A 285 17.33 1.58 7.49
N TRP A 286 16.16 1.13 7.04
CA TRP A 286 15.94 0.72 5.65
C TRP A 286 16.10 1.86 4.65
N LYS A 287 15.53 3.03 4.92
CA LYS A 287 15.69 4.20 4.03
C LYS A 287 17.14 4.69 3.96
N CYS A 288 17.88 4.58 5.05
CA CYS A 288 19.31 4.89 5.07
C CYS A 288 20.14 3.83 4.34
N GLY A 289 19.85 2.54 4.57
CA GLY A 289 20.60 1.41 4.03
C GLY A 289 20.30 1.12 2.55
N ALA A 290 19.06 1.34 2.11
CA ALA A 290 18.57 1.06 0.75
C ALA A 290 17.90 2.30 0.10
N PRO A 291 18.61 3.41 -0.08
CA PRO A 291 18.04 4.64 -0.62
C PRO A 291 17.60 4.55 -2.09
N THR A 292 17.99 3.51 -2.82
CA THR A 292 17.59 3.28 -4.21
C THR A 292 16.21 2.63 -4.31
N VAL A 293 15.71 2.01 -3.25
CA VAL A 293 14.35 1.45 -3.16
C VAL A 293 13.34 2.59 -3.01
N ASP A 294 12.28 2.57 -3.81
CA ASP A 294 11.28 3.65 -3.84
C ASP A 294 10.25 3.55 -2.71
N MET A 295 9.86 2.32 -2.33
CA MET A 295 8.80 2.09 -1.35
C MET A 295 9.14 0.92 -0.41
N LEU A 296 8.84 1.13 0.88
CA LEU A 296 8.72 0.09 1.89
C LEU A 296 7.23 -0.20 2.04
N SER A 297 6.83 -1.45 1.90
CA SER A 297 5.43 -1.87 1.76
C SER A 297 5.02 -2.89 2.82
N PRO A 298 3.83 -2.77 3.45
CA PRO A 298 3.37 -3.72 4.45
C PRO A 298 2.51 -4.83 3.85
N ASP A 299 2.66 -6.06 4.35
CA ASP A 299 1.77 -7.18 4.09
C ASP A 299 0.79 -7.31 5.24
N ILE A 300 -0.42 -6.74 5.08
CA ILE A 300 -1.35 -6.53 6.19
C ILE A 300 -2.33 -7.69 6.31
N TYR A 301 -2.02 -8.65 7.16
CA TYR A 301 -2.91 -9.77 7.53
C TYR A 301 -3.53 -9.63 8.92
N ASP A 302 -2.95 -8.80 9.76
CA ASP A 302 -3.37 -8.59 11.15
C ASP A 302 -4.58 -7.64 11.26
N THR A 303 -5.23 -7.66 12.42
CA THR A 303 -6.27 -6.71 12.78
C THR A 303 -5.70 -5.30 12.94
N GLY A 304 -6.53 -4.27 12.81
CA GLY A 304 -6.06 -2.88 12.92
C GLY A 304 -5.48 -2.34 11.60
N PHE A 305 -6.06 -2.72 10.48
CA PHE A 305 -5.68 -2.32 9.12
C PHE A 305 -5.31 -0.82 9.00
N LYS A 306 -6.14 0.08 9.57
CA LYS A 306 -5.87 1.54 9.52
C LYS A 306 -4.56 1.92 10.22
N SER A 307 -4.30 1.34 11.37
CA SER A 307 -3.09 1.62 12.14
C SER A 307 -1.83 1.16 11.41
N TRP A 308 -1.88 -0.02 10.80
CA TRP A 308 -0.76 -0.54 10.01
C TRP A 308 -0.51 0.29 8.75
N ALA A 309 -1.56 0.60 7.99
CA ALA A 309 -1.44 1.44 6.80
C ALA A 309 -0.83 2.82 7.13
N ALA A 310 -1.25 3.43 8.24
CA ALA A 310 -0.74 4.73 8.69
C ALA A 310 0.77 4.71 8.99
N GLN A 311 1.29 3.61 9.54
CA GLN A 311 2.71 3.48 9.88
C GLN A 311 3.63 3.44 8.64
N TYR A 312 3.12 3.06 7.46
CA TYR A 312 3.87 3.05 6.21
C TYR A 312 3.60 4.27 5.32
N ALA A 313 2.60 5.08 5.63
CA ALA A 313 2.34 6.35 4.96
C ALA A 313 3.28 7.45 5.48
N LEU A 314 4.58 7.24 5.35
CA LEU A 314 5.63 8.11 5.87
C LEU A 314 6.05 9.18 4.85
N PRO A 315 6.61 10.32 5.29
CA PRO A 315 7.25 11.27 4.37
C PRO A 315 8.31 10.58 3.49
N GLY A 316 8.18 10.76 2.18
CA GLY A 316 9.06 10.11 1.20
C GLY A 316 8.86 8.59 1.05
N ASN A 317 7.75 8.05 1.56
CA ASN A 317 7.32 6.68 1.32
C ASN A 317 5.87 6.67 0.87
N ARG A 318 5.63 6.45 -0.41
CA ARG A 318 4.27 6.31 -0.91
C ARG A 318 3.72 4.96 -0.51
N LEU A 319 2.57 4.94 0.18
CA LEU A 319 1.95 3.69 0.61
C LEU A 319 1.62 2.81 -0.62
N PHE A 320 2.05 1.56 -0.58
CA PHE A 320 1.62 0.47 -1.42
C PHE A 320 1.37 -0.73 -0.53
N ILE A 321 0.22 -1.38 -0.66
CA ILE A 321 -0.11 -2.61 0.08
C ILE A 321 -0.10 -3.74 -0.95
N PRO A 322 1.03 -4.47 -1.08
CA PRO A 322 1.17 -5.55 -2.05
C PRO A 322 0.41 -6.80 -1.61
N GLU A 323 0.32 -7.03 -0.30
CA GLU A 323 -0.37 -8.18 0.26
C GLU A 323 -1.36 -7.78 1.37
N SER A 324 -2.51 -8.40 1.36
CA SER A 324 -3.48 -8.36 2.44
C SER A 324 -4.40 -9.58 2.33
N ARG A 325 -5.13 -9.87 3.42
CA ARG A 325 -6.15 -10.93 3.36
C ARG A 325 -7.19 -10.61 2.29
N CYS A 326 -7.44 -11.54 1.37
CA CYS A 326 -8.58 -11.47 0.47
C CYS A 326 -9.86 -11.82 1.23
N CYS A 327 -10.78 -10.86 1.37
CA CYS A 327 -12.04 -11.03 2.11
C CYS A 327 -13.11 -10.06 1.59
N GLU A 328 -14.33 -10.18 2.09
CA GLU A 328 -15.45 -9.31 1.70
C GLU A 328 -15.17 -7.81 1.96
N ASP A 329 -14.33 -7.48 2.96
CA ASP A 329 -13.99 -6.09 3.31
C ASP A 329 -12.83 -5.50 2.46
N SER A 330 -12.15 -6.31 1.63
CA SER A 330 -11.02 -5.86 0.79
C SER A 330 -11.40 -4.67 -0.10
N GLY A 331 -12.63 -4.62 -0.57
CA GLY A 331 -13.10 -3.53 -1.45
C GLY A 331 -13.13 -2.18 -0.74
N VAL A 332 -13.67 -2.09 0.47
CA VAL A 332 -13.74 -0.83 1.23
C VAL A 332 -12.37 -0.41 1.77
N ARG A 333 -11.49 -1.36 2.08
CA ARG A 333 -10.10 -1.11 2.45
C ARG A 333 -9.30 -0.49 1.29
N ALA A 334 -9.51 -0.98 0.06
CA ALA A 334 -8.94 -0.37 -1.15
C ALA A 334 -9.41 1.10 -1.31
N LEU A 335 -10.71 1.36 -1.20
CA LEU A 335 -11.26 2.73 -1.27
C LEU A 335 -10.64 3.64 -0.20
N TYR A 336 -10.50 3.14 1.02
CA TYR A 336 -9.89 3.88 2.12
C TYR A 336 -8.45 4.30 1.81
N VAL A 337 -7.58 3.37 1.47
CA VAL A 337 -6.15 3.70 1.26
C VAL A 337 -5.92 4.56 0.03
N MET A 338 -6.71 4.37 -1.03
CA MET A 338 -6.66 5.21 -2.22
C MET A 338 -7.17 6.63 -1.95
N GLY A 339 -8.19 6.79 -1.14
CA GLY A 339 -8.73 8.11 -0.73
C GLY A 339 -7.85 8.83 0.28
N GLU A 340 -7.42 8.15 1.34
CA GLU A 340 -6.69 8.75 2.47
C GLU A 340 -5.23 9.04 2.13
N TYR A 341 -4.52 8.06 1.60
CA TYR A 341 -3.08 8.16 1.39
C TYR A 341 -2.70 8.39 -0.07
N GLN A 342 -3.66 8.34 -1.00
CA GLN A 342 -3.36 8.31 -2.44
C GLN A 342 -2.30 7.24 -2.74
N ALA A 343 -2.56 6.06 -2.17
CA ALA A 343 -1.66 4.93 -2.24
C ALA A 343 -1.24 4.64 -3.70
N ALA A 344 -0.08 4.04 -3.88
CA ALA A 344 0.34 3.53 -5.19
C ALA A 344 -0.57 2.39 -5.64
N GLY A 345 -1.14 1.65 -4.68
CA GLY A 345 -2.11 0.60 -4.95
C GLY A 345 -2.44 -0.25 -3.74
N PHE A 346 -3.31 -1.23 -4.00
CA PHE A 346 -3.77 -2.23 -3.04
C PHE A 346 -3.94 -3.57 -3.77
N SER A 347 -3.48 -4.66 -3.15
CA SER A 347 -3.49 -6.00 -3.74
C SER A 347 -3.77 -7.06 -2.67
N PRO A 348 -4.91 -7.74 -2.66
CA PRO A 348 -5.08 -8.94 -1.85
C PRO A 348 -4.22 -10.10 -2.37
N PHE A 349 -3.68 -10.90 -1.43
CA PHE A 349 -2.88 -12.09 -1.72
C PHE A 349 -3.76 -13.31 -2.05
N ALA A 350 -3.19 -14.26 -2.82
CA ALA A 350 -3.82 -15.50 -3.26
C ALA A 350 -5.17 -15.26 -3.95
N ILE A 351 -5.25 -14.20 -4.74
CA ILE A 351 -6.47 -13.78 -5.44
C ILE A 351 -6.95 -14.82 -6.44
N ASP A 352 -6.05 -15.67 -6.96
CA ASP A 352 -6.34 -16.81 -7.83
C ASP A 352 -7.12 -17.92 -7.13
N GLN A 353 -7.03 -18.03 -5.81
CA GLN A 353 -7.72 -19.02 -4.98
C GLN A 353 -8.97 -18.46 -4.29
N ALA A 354 -9.17 -17.14 -4.37
CA ALA A 354 -10.27 -16.48 -3.66
C ALA A 354 -11.65 -16.88 -4.21
N GLN A 355 -12.61 -17.01 -3.30
CA GLN A 355 -13.99 -17.35 -3.64
C GLN A 355 -14.70 -16.16 -4.32
N PRO A 356 -15.72 -16.41 -5.17
CA PRO A 356 -16.50 -15.34 -5.81
C PRO A 356 -17.15 -14.35 -4.83
N THR A 357 -17.46 -14.77 -3.61
CA THR A 357 -17.99 -13.90 -2.55
C THR A 357 -16.96 -12.89 -2.07
N GLU A 358 -15.72 -13.31 -1.91
CA GLU A 358 -14.58 -12.47 -1.47
C GLU A 358 -14.17 -11.46 -2.56
N THR A 359 -14.13 -11.91 -3.82
CA THR A 359 -13.71 -11.07 -4.95
C THR A 359 -14.80 -10.11 -5.45
N ARG A 360 -16.08 -10.38 -5.15
CA ARG A 360 -17.21 -9.55 -5.63
C ARG A 360 -17.15 -8.11 -5.12
N ALA A 361 -16.90 -7.93 -3.83
CA ALA A 361 -16.77 -6.60 -3.22
C ALA A 361 -15.54 -5.87 -3.77
N LEU A 362 -14.41 -6.56 -3.88
CA LEU A 362 -13.19 -6.03 -4.48
C LEU A 362 -13.41 -5.58 -5.93
N SER A 363 -14.04 -6.41 -6.75
CA SER A 363 -14.35 -6.09 -8.15
C SER A 363 -15.23 -4.84 -8.29
N ARG A 364 -16.21 -4.67 -7.39
CA ARG A 364 -17.06 -3.47 -7.35
C ARG A 364 -16.27 -2.23 -6.93
N ALA A 365 -15.45 -2.33 -5.89
CA ALA A 365 -14.58 -1.25 -5.47
C ALA A 365 -13.59 -0.84 -6.57
N TYR A 366 -12.98 -1.80 -7.25
CA TYR A 366 -12.07 -1.53 -8.35
C TYR A 366 -12.78 -0.89 -9.56
N HIS A 367 -14.04 -1.24 -9.79
CA HIS A 367 -14.85 -0.52 -10.77
C HIS A 367 -15.05 0.95 -10.39
N LEU A 368 -15.34 1.27 -9.12
CA LEU A 368 -15.44 2.66 -8.68
C LEU A 368 -14.09 3.37 -8.73
N LEU A 369 -13.03 2.74 -8.25
CA LEU A 369 -11.68 3.31 -8.25
C LEU A 369 -11.14 3.56 -9.66
N SER A 370 -11.46 2.69 -10.64
CA SER A 370 -11.08 2.93 -12.03
C SER A 370 -11.74 4.19 -12.59
N GLN A 371 -12.99 4.46 -12.23
CA GLN A 371 -13.69 5.70 -12.59
C GLN A 371 -13.14 6.91 -11.82
N MET A 372 -12.74 6.73 -10.54
CA MET A 372 -12.18 7.81 -9.72
C MET A 372 -10.72 8.14 -10.07
N GLN A 373 -10.06 7.38 -10.94
CA GLN A 373 -8.66 7.60 -11.32
C GLN A 373 -8.34 9.04 -11.74
N PRO A 374 -9.16 9.76 -12.55
CA PRO A 374 -8.89 11.15 -12.92
C PRO A 374 -8.80 12.11 -11.73
N TYR A 375 -9.38 11.74 -10.59
CA TYR A 375 -9.44 12.56 -9.38
C TYR A 375 -8.47 12.09 -8.28
N LEU A 376 -8.10 10.81 -8.25
CA LEU A 376 -7.26 10.21 -7.20
C LEU A 376 -5.81 9.96 -7.64
N SER A 377 -5.55 9.72 -8.93
CA SER A 377 -4.19 9.46 -9.40
C SER A 377 -3.30 10.68 -9.27
N LYS A 378 -2.10 10.51 -8.69
CA LYS A 378 -1.11 11.59 -8.54
C LYS A 378 -0.62 12.15 -9.87
N SER A 379 -0.64 11.36 -10.93
CA SER A 379 -0.26 11.78 -12.27
C SER A 379 -1.35 12.54 -13.03
N SER A 380 -2.59 12.54 -12.53
CA SER A 380 -3.68 13.23 -13.19
C SER A 380 -3.52 14.75 -13.10
N PRO A 381 -3.66 15.49 -14.21
CA PRO A 381 -3.68 16.96 -14.20
C PRO A 381 -4.76 17.53 -13.29
N ARG A 382 -5.91 16.86 -13.19
CA ARG A 382 -7.02 17.28 -12.32
C ARG A 382 -6.68 17.17 -10.83
N ARG A 383 -5.82 16.21 -10.46
CA ARG A 383 -5.46 15.93 -9.05
C ARG A 383 -4.76 17.07 -8.32
N LYS A 384 -4.03 17.93 -9.02
CA LYS A 384 -3.23 19.02 -8.41
C LYS A 384 -4.07 20.04 -7.60
N THR A 385 -5.38 20.06 -7.78
CA THR A 385 -6.28 21.05 -7.19
C THR A 385 -7.24 20.48 -6.14
N TYR A 386 -7.23 19.15 -5.89
CA TYR A 386 -8.27 18.52 -5.09
C TYR A 386 -7.72 17.88 -3.82
N ASN A 387 -8.45 18.08 -2.71
CA ASN A 387 -8.25 17.32 -1.48
C ASN A 387 -9.01 15.99 -1.55
N SER A 388 -8.44 14.96 -0.99
CA SER A 388 -9.12 13.66 -0.84
C SER A 388 -8.93 13.11 0.56
N TRP A 389 -9.88 12.29 0.96
CA TRP A 389 -9.90 11.59 2.25
C TRP A 389 -10.43 10.17 2.04
N GLY A 390 -9.95 9.25 2.86
CA GLY A 390 -10.49 7.91 2.98
C GLY A 390 -11.22 7.74 4.30
N ILE A 391 -12.33 7.05 4.31
CA ILE A 391 -13.03 6.65 5.53
C ILE A 391 -13.17 5.12 5.53
N LEU A 392 -13.00 4.52 6.71
CA LEU A 392 -13.16 3.10 6.93
C LEU A 392 -13.72 2.89 8.34
N PHE A 393 -14.84 2.21 8.43
CA PHE A 393 -15.60 1.99 9.66
C PHE A 393 -15.88 0.52 9.88
N ASP A 394 -15.92 0.15 11.14
CA ASP A 394 -16.42 -1.12 11.63
C ASP A 394 -17.39 -0.91 12.80
N GLN A 395 -17.76 -1.99 13.48
CA GLN A 395 -18.66 -1.94 14.63
C GLN A 395 -18.08 -1.19 15.85
N ASN A 396 -16.76 -1.05 15.96
CA ASN A 396 -16.07 -0.42 17.07
C ASN A 396 -15.63 1.02 16.74
N ASP A 397 -15.26 1.26 15.49
CA ASP A 397 -14.85 2.58 14.97
C ASP A 397 -15.88 3.05 13.95
N ARG A 398 -16.90 3.76 14.43
CA ARG A 398 -18.16 4.02 13.72
C ARG A 398 -18.23 5.35 13.01
N GLN A 399 -17.35 6.32 13.37
CA GLN A 399 -17.48 7.68 12.85
C GLN A 399 -16.13 8.39 12.75
N ARG A 400 -16.06 9.34 11.82
CA ARG A 400 -14.94 10.30 11.66
C ARG A 400 -15.49 11.66 11.26
N ILE A 401 -14.94 12.73 11.84
CA ILE A 401 -15.22 14.11 11.42
C ILE A 401 -14.03 14.61 10.61
N ILE A 402 -14.29 15.09 9.40
CA ILE A 402 -13.30 15.69 8.51
C ILE A 402 -13.59 17.18 8.43
N ALA A 403 -12.57 18.01 8.70
CA ALA A 403 -12.66 19.45 8.54
C ALA A 403 -12.19 19.89 7.14
N ASP A 404 -13.02 20.66 6.45
CA ASP A 404 -12.70 21.28 5.17
C ASP A 404 -13.05 22.79 5.21
N GLY A 405 -12.09 23.60 5.67
CA GLY A 405 -12.31 25.01 5.94
C GLY A 405 -13.30 25.25 7.07
N ASP A 406 -14.42 25.87 6.78
CA ASP A 406 -15.54 26.13 7.71
C ASP A 406 -16.55 24.98 7.78
N LEU A 407 -16.44 24.02 6.85
CA LEU A 407 -17.33 22.87 6.76
C LEU A 407 -16.77 21.66 7.50
N LEU A 408 -17.66 20.86 8.07
CA LEU A 408 -17.40 19.56 8.66
C LEU A 408 -18.17 18.51 7.88
N LEU A 409 -17.46 17.45 7.46
CA LEU A 409 -18.02 16.22 6.94
C LEU A 409 -18.10 15.24 8.10
N ILE A 410 -19.29 14.93 8.58
CA ILE A 410 -19.54 13.99 9.67
C ILE A 410 -19.83 12.64 9.02
N CYS A 411 -18.82 11.81 8.94
CA CYS A 411 -18.85 10.52 8.27
C CYS A 411 -19.15 9.41 9.29
N ARG A 412 -20.09 8.53 8.98
CA ARG A 412 -20.49 7.43 9.87
C ARG A 412 -20.70 6.14 9.08
N HIS A 413 -20.61 5.01 9.79
CA HIS A 413 -21.05 3.73 9.23
C HIS A 413 -22.58 3.75 9.00
N ASN A 414 -23.06 3.17 7.91
CA ASN A 414 -24.50 3.18 7.56
C ASN A 414 -25.39 2.58 8.68
N PHE A 415 -24.91 1.59 9.42
CA PHE A 415 -25.68 0.95 10.49
C PHE A 415 -25.77 1.77 11.79
N THR A 416 -25.15 2.95 11.84
CA THR A 416 -25.42 3.91 12.92
C THR A 416 -26.76 4.63 12.75
N LEU A 417 -27.42 4.48 11.60
CA LEU A 417 -28.75 5.03 11.39
C LEU A 417 -29.77 4.28 12.27
N PRO A 418 -30.58 5.01 13.06
CA PRO A 418 -31.38 4.41 14.10
C PRO A 418 -32.52 3.49 13.61
N TRP A 419 -32.96 3.65 12.37
CA TRP A 419 -33.97 2.79 11.74
C TRP A 419 -33.40 1.50 11.12
N ASP A 420 -32.08 1.35 11.04
CA ASP A 420 -31.48 0.10 10.58
C ASP A 420 -31.50 -0.92 11.74
N LYS A 421 -32.22 -2.03 11.57
CA LYS A 421 -32.36 -3.08 12.58
C LYS A 421 -31.01 -3.65 13.03
N ARG A 422 -30.03 -3.69 12.13
CA ARG A 422 -28.68 -4.20 12.41
C ARG A 422 -27.88 -3.31 13.36
N ALA A 423 -28.35 -2.09 13.62
CA ALA A 423 -27.75 -1.24 14.66
C ALA A 423 -27.86 -1.87 16.05
N THR A 424 -28.87 -2.70 16.29
CA THR A 424 -29.24 -3.19 17.64
C THR A 424 -29.51 -4.69 17.75
N ASP A 425 -29.58 -5.43 16.63
CA ASP A 425 -29.96 -6.85 16.61
C ASP A 425 -28.81 -7.83 16.89
N GLY A 426 -27.59 -7.33 17.13
CA GLY A 426 -26.39 -8.14 17.39
C GLY A 426 -25.73 -8.73 16.13
N THR A 427 -26.25 -8.47 14.93
CA THR A 427 -25.61 -8.90 13.68
C THR A 427 -24.25 -8.22 13.51
N PRO A 428 -23.16 -8.95 13.22
CA PRO A 428 -21.86 -8.34 12.94
C PRO A 428 -21.93 -7.37 11.76
N TRP A 429 -21.34 -6.20 11.93
CA TRP A 429 -21.30 -5.21 10.86
C TRP A 429 -20.18 -5.53 9.86
N PRO A 430 -20.45 -5.59 8.54
CA PRO A 430 -19.40 -5.55 7.55
C PRO A 430 -18.67 -4.20 7.66
N GLU A 431 -17.41 -4.14 7.24
CA GLU A 431 -16.74 -2.84 7.14
C GLU A 431 -17.48 -1.95 6.11
N GLY A 432 -17.59 -0.66 6.43
CA GLY A 432 -18.06 0.38 5.51
C GLY A 432 -16.94 1.36 5.20
N GLY A 433 -16.82 1.79 3.95
CA GLY A 433 -15.75 2.72 3.60
C GLY A 433 -15.96 3.45 2.29
N ALA A 434 -15.23 4.56 2.14
CA ALA A 434 -15.30 5.38 0.93
C ALA A 434 -14.01 6.17 0.69
N ALA A 435 -13.80 6.53 -0.58
CA ALA A 435 -12.93 7.61 -1.00
C ALA A 435 -13.80 8.86 -1.24
N ILE A 436 -13.44 9.97 -0.61
CA ILE A 436 -14.10 11.27 -0.74
C ILE A 436 -13.12 12.21 -1.43
N VAL A 437 -13.58 12.95 -2.45
CA VAL A 437 -12.78 13.95 -3.17
C VAL A 437 -13.56 15.25 -3.25
N LYS A 438 -12.96 16.35 -2.81
CA LYS A 438 -13.48 17.71 -3.06
C LYS A 438 -13.12 18.13 -4.46
N ILE A 439 -14.11 18.36 -5.32
CA ILE A 439 -13.89 18.70 -6.74
C ILE A 439 -14.09 20.20 -7.05
N ALA A 440 -14.79 20.89 -6.17
CA ALA A 440 -14.97 22.35 -6.22
C ALA A 440 -15.35 22.86 -4.82
N PRO A 441 -15.42 24.16 -4.57
CA PRO A 441 -15.97 24.70 -3.32
C PRO A 441 -17.37 24.13 -3.07
N ARG A 442 -17.56 23.47 -1.91
CA ARG A 442 -18.83 22.84 -1.49
C ARG A 442 -19.34 21.77 -2.47
N GLU A 443 -18.43 21.04 -3.10
CA GLU A 443 -18.77 20.03 -4.10
C GLU A 443 -17.86 18.81 -3.96
N TYR A 444 -18.46 17.63 -3.80
CA TYR A 444 -17.75 16.42 -3.42
C TYR A 444 -18.18 15.23 -4.27
N LEU A 445 -17.21 14.33 -4.55
CA LEU A 445 -17.47 12.98 -5.00
C LEU A 445 -17.25 12.03 -3.83
N ILE A 446 -18.18 11.10 -3.63
CA ILE A 446 -18.10 10.05 -2.59
C ILE A 446 -18.26 8.70 -3.28
N ALA A 447 -17.17 7.94 -3.37
CA ALA A 447 -17.18 6.59 -3.94
C ALA A 447 -17.05 5.57 -2.81
N GLY A 448 -18.04 4.73 -2.58
CA GLY A 448 -18.01 3.87 -1.40
C GLY A 448 -19.10 2.83 -1.27
N SER A 449 -19.16 2.26 -0.07
CA SER A 449 -20.18 1.32 0.39
C SER A 449 -20.31 1.40 1.91
N GLY A 450 -21.53 1.32 2.44
CA GLY A 450 -21.81 1.24 3.87
C GLY A 450 -21.56 2.54 4.66
N VAL A 451 -21.73 3.70 4.04
CA VAL A 451 -21.37 4.99 4.66
C VAL A 451 -22.49 6.02 4.58
N VAL A 452 -22.49 6.94 5.56
CA VAL A 452 -23.33 8.13 5.62
C VAL A 452 -22.43 9.34 5.85
N VAL A 453 -22.68 10.45 5.13
CA VAL A 453 -21.94 11.69 5.27
C VAL A 453 -22.93 12.85 5.43
N GLU A 454 -22.87 13.50 6.57
CA GLU A 454 -23.58 14.75 6.87
C GLU A 454 -22.63 15.93 6.68
N PHE A 455 -23.18 17.07 6.34
CA PHE A 455 -22.44 18.30 6.11
C PHE A 455 -22.99 19.42 6.99
N LYS A 456 -22.16 19.91 7.91
CA LYS A 456 -22.51 21.02 8.81
C LYS A 456 -21.42 22.08 8.76
N THR A 457 -21.77 23.35 8.95
CA THR A 457 -20.75 24.35 9.25
C THR A 457 -20.19 24.10 10.65
N LYS A 458 -18.98 24.57 10.94
CA LYS A 458 -18.41 24.51 12.29
C LYS A 458 -19.34 25.17 13.32
N THR A 459 -19.97 26.29 12.93
CA THR A 459 -20.92 27.01 13.79
C THR A 459 -22.16 26.17 14.07
N GLU A 460 -22.75 25.51 13.05
CA GLU A 460 -23.88 24.59 13.26
C GLU A 460 -23.52 23.46 14.22
N HIS A 461 -22.34 22.86 14.03
CA HIS A 461 -21.90 21.74 14.86
C HIS A 461 -21.70 22.15 16.32
N LEU A 462 -21.10 23.33 16.57
CA LEU A 462 -20.86 23.85 17.92
C LEU A 462 -22.14 24.31 18.61
N GLN A 463 -23.13 24.78 17.85
CA GLN A 463 -24.42 25.27 18.38
C GLN A 463 -25.51 24.17 18.35
N ALA A 464 -25.16 22.94 17.91
CA ALA A 464 -26.11 21.83 17.92
C ALA A 464 -26.56 21.52 19.36
N GLN A 465 -27.86 21.67 19.60
CA GLN A 465 -28.48 21.26 20.85
C GLN A 465 -28.95 19.81 20.73
N PRO A 466 -28.91 19.01 21.81
CA PRO A 466 -29.57 17.72 21.82
C PRO A 466 -31.05 17.90 21.48
N HIS A 467 -31.53 17.33 20.39
CA HIS A 467 -32.93 17.43 20.01
C HIS A 467 -33.70 16.28 20.67
N PRO A 468 -34.85 16.53 21.33
CA PRO A 468 -35.61 15.48 22.01
C PRO A 468 -36.18 14.42 21.04
N LEU A 469 -36.25 14.74 19.76
CA LEU A 469 -36.68 13.82 18.68
C LEU A 469 -35.53 13.17 17.91
N GLY A 470 -34.28 13.28 18.39
CA GLY A 470 -33.10 12.89 17.63
C GLY A 470 -32.73 13.91 16.54
N GLU A 471 -31.51 13.83 16.02
CA GLU A 471 -31.00 14.76 14.99
C GLU A 471 -31.76 14.69 13.67
N ASP A 472 -32.44 13.58 13.40
CA ASP A 472 -33.20 13.31 12.19
C ASP A 472 -34.68 13.75 12.28
N GLY A 473 -35.14 14.22 13.43
CA GLY A 473 -36.49 14.67 13.68
C GLY A 473 -37.53 13.54 13.86
N PHE A 474 -37.07 12.29 14.04
CA PHE A 474 -37.94 11.14 14.33
C PHE A 474 -37.72 10.62 15.75
N THR A 475 -38.79 10.32 16.45
CA THR A 475 -38.74 9.52 17.68
C THR A 475 -38.33 8.10 17.33
N LEU A 476 -37.16 7.72 17.78
CA LEU A 476 -36.82 6.31 17.83
C LEU A 476 -37.73 5.68 18.89
N GLY A 477 -38.55 4.71 18.52
CA GLY A 477 -39.51 4.01 19.36
C GLY A 477 -39.01 3.47 20.70
N GLY A 478 -38.27 4.26 21.41
CA GLY A 478 -37.82 4.14 22.78
C GLY A 478 -38.58 5.16 23.62
N LYS A 479 -38.97 4.78 24.79
CA LYS A 479 -39.68 5.55 25.78
C LYS A 479 -39.43 7.05 25.63
N PRO A 480 -40.45 7.91 25.61
CA PRO A 480 -40.26 9.35 25.69
C PRO A 480 -39.30 9.64 26.85
N ALA A 481 -38.28 10.45 26.58
CA ALA A 481 -37.38 10.87 27.64
C ALA A 481 -38.26 11.29 28.82
N ALA A 482 -38.14 10.55 29.93
CA ALA A 482 -38.93 10.82 31.11
C ALA A 482 -38.64 12.24 31.52
N THR A 483 -39.66 12.98 31.59
CA THR A 483 -39.88 14.22 32.33
C THR A 483 -40.21 15.41 31.46
N GLU A 484 -41.49 15.69 31.42
CA GLU A 484 -42.08 17.01 31.15
C GLU A 484 -41.51 18.16 32.04
N SER A 485 -40.68 17.87 33.03
CA SER A 485 -40.04 18.86 33.87
C SER A 485 -38.78 19.51 33.27
N ALA A 486 -38.28 19.01 32.13
CA ALA A 486 -37.16 19.64 31.44
C ALA A 486 -37.59 20.70 30.41
N VAL A 487 -38.87 20.88 30.17
CA VAL A 487 -39.42 21.90 29.23
C VAL A 487 -39.42 23.31 29.87
N GLY A 488 -39.18 23.42 31.17
CA GLY A 488 -39.06 24.70 31.88
C GLY A 488 -37.64 25.24 31.80
N SER A 489 -37.40 26.25 30.98
CA SER A 489 -36.22 27.14 30.95
C SER A 489 -35.04 26.81 30.06
N HIS A 490 -35.20 26.13 28.94
CA HIS A 490 -34.22 26.31 27.90
C HIS A 490 -34.35 27.72 27.33
N LYS A 491 -33.44 28.63 27.73
CA LYS A 491 -33.23 29.87 27.00
C LYS A 491 -32.97 29.44 25.55
N ALA A 492 -33.89 29.75 24.67
CA ALA A 492 -33.69 29.53 23.25
C ALA A 492 -32.44 30.32 22.83
N HIS A 493 -31.32 29.65 22.75
CA HIS A 493 -30.14 30.27 22.15
C HIS A 493 -30.47 30.49 20.68
N SER A 494 -30.59 31.75 20.28
CA SER A 494 -30.78 32.10 18.88
C SER A 494 -29.57 31.58 18.09
N PHE A 495 -29.81 30.73 17.09
CA PHE A 495 -28.76 30.33 16.18
C PHE A 495 -28.22 31.56 15.44
N THR A 496 -26.91 31.71 15.42
CA THR A 496 -26.25 32.79 14.69
C THR A 496 -25.20 32.18 13.76
N GLY A 497 -25.21 32.56 12.51
CA GLY A 497 -24.26 32.09 11.52
C GLY A 497 -24.92 31.48 10.29
N ARG A 498 -24.10 30.94 9.41
CA ARG A 498 -24.56 30.27 8.19
C ARG A 498 -24.71 28.79 8.43
N ARG A 499 -25.69 28.19 7.80
CA ARG A 499 -25.93 26.76 7.78
C ARG A 499 -25.54 26.16 6.43
N SER A 500 -25.23 24.86 6.43
CA SER A 500 -25.01 24.09 5.21
C SER A 500 -26.25 23.28 4.86
N GLY A 501 -26.67 23.35 3.61
CA GLY A 501 -27.73 22.52 3.04
C GLY A 501 -27.21 21.68 1.88
N ILE A 502 -27.84 20.54 1.63
CA ILE A 502 -27.57 19.72 0.44
C ILE A 502 -28.43 20.23 -0.70
N GLY A 503 -27.81 20.74 -1.76
CA GLY A 503 -28.50 21.17 -2.97
C GLY A 503 -28.99 20.00 -3.82
N TYR A 504 -28.12 18.98 -3.95
CA TYR A 504 -28.46 17.70 -4.56
C TYR A 504 -27.44 16.61 -4.21
N VAL A 505 -27.89 15.37 -4.31
CA VAL A 505 -27.10 14.15 -4.28
C VAL A 505 -27.41 13.38 -5.56
N ASP A 506 -26.47 13.34 -6.49
CA ASP A 506 -26.64 12.63 -7.76
C ASP A 506 -25.77 11.39 -7.80
N GLN A 507 -26.33 10.26 -8.20
CA GLN A 507 -25.53 9.11 -8.60
C GLN A 507 -24.93 9.39 -9.97
N VAL A 508 -23.61 9.17 -10.08
CA VAL A 508 -22.87 9.43 -11.31
C VAL A 508 -21.98 8.28 -11.69
N SER A 509 -21.65 8.16 -12.97
CA SER A 509 -20.46 7.49 -13.48
C SER A 509 -19.44 8.53 -13.95
N ILE A 510 -18.17 8.13 -14.03
CA ILE A 510 -17.08 9.03 -14.42
C ILE A 510 -16.36 8.43 -15.62
N LEU A 511 -16.28 9.23 -16.69
CA LEU A 511 -15.55 8.87 -17.90
C LEU A 511 -14.03 8.99 -17.69
N ALA A 512 -13.25 8.41 -18.59
CA ALA A 512 -11.79 8.41 -18.53
C ALA A 512 -11.15 9.81 -18.51
N ASP A 513 -11.82 10.80 -19.12
CA ASP A 513 -11.42 12.21 -19.11
C ASP A 513 -11.85 12.95 -17.81
N GLY A 514 -12.56 12.25 -16.91
CA GLY A 514 -13.10 12.80 -15.66
C GLY A 514 -14.44 13.52 -15.80
N THR A 515 -15.12 13.41 -16.95
CA THR A 515 -16.47 13.96 -17.12
C THR A 515 -17.47 13.15 -16.30
N LEU A 516 -18.32 13.84 -15.54
CA LEU A 516 -19.39 13.22 -14.77
C LEU A 516 -20.59 12.96 -15.68
N GLN A 517 -21.07 11.71 -15.66
CA GLN A 517 -22.31 11.33 -16.30
C GLN A 517 -23.39 11.12 -15.24
N TYR A 518 -24.46 11.89 -15.31
CA TYR A 518 -25.62 11.76 -14.46
C TYR A 518 -26.33 10.43 -14.71
N LEU A 519 -26.65 9.71 -13.62
CA LEU A 519 -27.43 8.47 -13.66
C LEU A 519 -28.82 8.67 -13.07
N ARG A 520 -28.90 9.23 -11.87
CA ARG A 520 -30.16 9.57 -11.19
C ARG A 520 -29.89 10.51 -10.03
N ARG A 521 -30.94 11.17 -9.56
CA ARG A 521 -30.91 11.95 -8.32
C ARG A 521 -31.42 11.11 -7.17
N ASP A 522 -30.66 11.11 -6.08
CA ASP A 522 -31.10 10.60 -4.79
C ASP A 522 -31.75 11.74 -4.01
N ASN A 523 -32.99 11.52 -3.56
CA ASN A 523 -33.71 12.47 -2.70
C ASN A 523 -34.78 11.72 -1.89
N GLY A 524 -35.45 12.42 -0.97
CA GLY A 524 -36.46 11.81 -0.12
C GLY A 524 -35.88 10.73 0.78
N ASP A 525 -36.17 9.47 0.50
CA ASP A 525 -35.76 8.33 1.34
C ASP A 525 -34.25 8.06 1.26
N GLN A 526 -33.59 8.36 0.15
CA GLN A 526 -32.16 8.07 -0.04
C GLN A 526 -31.26 9.06 0.69
N ASP A 527 -31.63 10.33 0.75
CA ASP A 527 -30.86 11.41 1.40
C ASP A 527 -31.53 11.92 2.68
N HIS A 528 -32.61 11.26 3.12
CA HIS A 528 -33.40 11.64 4.28
C HIS A 528 -33.86 13.11 4.22
N GLN A 529 -34.52 13.47 3.14
CA GLN A 529 -34.98 14.82 2.80
C GLN A 529 -33.85 15.87 2.87
N GLY A 530 -32.70 15.56 2.29
CA GLY A 530 -31.55 16.47 2.18
C GLY A 530 -30.70 16.59 3.44
N ARG A 531 -30.76 15.63 4.37
CA ARG A 531 -29.96 15.68 5.61
C ARG A 531 -28.58 15.05 5.46
N HIS A 532 -28.41 14.06 4.58
CA HIS A 532 -27.14 13.37 4.38
C HIS A 532 -27.00 12.75 2.99
N ALA A 533 -25.78 12.51 2.56
CA ALA A 533 -25.48 11.60 1.47
C ALA A 533 -25.27 10.18 2.04
N ARG A 534 -25.91 9.16 1.45
CA ARG A 534 -25.90 7.79 1.97
C ARG A 534 -25.64 6.76 0.89
N ILE A 535 -24.76 5.82 1.19
CA ILE A 535 -24.55 4.60 0.42
C ILE A 535 -24.81 3.42 1.36
N GLY A 536 -25.81 2.60 1.08
CA GLY A 536 -26.15 1.44 1.89
C GLY A 536 -25.02 0.42 1.96
N ALA A 537 -25.01 -0.41 3.00
CA ALA A 537 -24.07 -1.51 3.10
C ALA A 537 -24.28 -2.49 1.93
N ARG A 538 -23.18 -2.89 1.28
CA ARG A 538 -23.15 -3.70 0.05
C ARG A 538 -23.66 -3.01 -1.23
N ASP A 539 -24.12 -1.76 -1.15
CA ASP A 539 -24.27 -0.88 -2.31
C ASP A 539 -22.91 -0.29 -2.68
N TRP A 540 -22.67 -0.13 -3.97
CA TRP A 540 -21.40 0.40 -4.48
C TRP A 540 -21.71 1.50 -5.49
N ARG A 541 -21.44 2.76 -5.12
CA ARG A 541 -21.87 3.92 -5.90
C ARG A 541 -20.84 5.04 -5.84
N ILE A 542 -20.92 5.95 -6.81
CA ILE A 542 -20.29 7.27 -6.76
C ILE A 542 -21.42 8.28 -6.64
N LEU A 543 -21.37 9.06 -5.58
CA LEU A 543 -22.29 10.18 -5.36
C LEU A 543 -21.56 11.49 -5.66
N HIS A 544 -22.23 12.36 -6.42
CA HIS A 544 -21.87 13.75 -6.62
C HIS A 544 -22.75 14.60 -5.73
N VAL A 545 -22.16 15.29 -4.76
CA VAL A 545 -22.86 16.08 -3.75
C VAL A 545 -22.53 17.55 -3.95
N LYS A 546 -23.57 18.37 -4.10
CA LYS A 546 -23.46 19.83 -4.14
C LYS A 546 -24.14 20.42 -2.92
N LEU A 547 -23.41 21.29 -2.21
CA LEU A 547 -23.90 21.99 -1.03
C LEU A 547 -24.19 23.46 -1.36
N TYR A 548 -25.06 24.07 -0.54
CA TYR A 548 -25.31 25.49 -0.52
C TYR A 548 -25.31 26.02 0.92
N GLU A 549 -25.25 27.34 1.08
CA GLU A 549 -25.37 27.98 2.39
C GLU A 549 -26.67 28.80 2.45
N TYR A 550 -27.21 28.86 3.67
CA TYR A 550 -28.37 29.69 3.96
C TYR A 550 -28.33 30.24 5.39
#